data_d535c571541db9ae2b18ae65618778f7
#
_entry.id   d535c571541db9ae2b18ae65618778f7
#
_cell.length_a   1.000
_cell.length_b   1.000
_cell.length_c   1.000
_cell.angle_alpha   90.00
_cell.angle_beta   90.00
_cell.angle_gamma   90.00
#
_symmetry.space_group_name_H-M   'P 1'
#
loop_
_entity.id
_entity.type
_entity.pdbx_description
1 polymer ?
#
loop_
_entity_poly.entity_id
_entity_poly.type
_entity_poly.pdbx_seq_one_letter_code
_entity_poly.pdbx_strand_id
1 'polypeptide(L)'
;MTERIGGCNYMKRYGHLYEKIYDMENLKLAHQHAKKGKGWYAEVQMIDSDPDKYLKELQDMLINKTYHTSEYEVFYKNEHGKTRKIYKLPYFPDRVAQWAILQVIEPYLIKHLISDTFSAIPDRGIHKGLSRVKKAVQHDVPNCQYCLKIDARHYYQSVNHDILKQKYRKMFKDNDLLWILDEIIDSINTAEDEDLVSIYLLDEDIDPNTGIPIGNYLSQYSGNYYFSDFDHWMKEVKHVKYYFRYMDDIVILARTKEELHQLLKEINEYFHNNMKLEIKKNYQVFPTYIRGIDYLGYRVFVSYVLLRKQTCKDMKKKMVFFASSFCRKLQNIFVGCCNYIL
;
A
#
# COMPACT_ATOMS: atom_id res chain seq x y z
N MET A 1 47.21 -12.96 2.02
CA MET A 1 45.90 -12.97 1.33
C MET A 1 44.85 -13.15 2.41
N THR A 2 44.29 -12.07 2.89
CA THR A 2 43.23 -12.07 3.94
C THR A 2 41.93 -11.75 3.23
N GLU A 3 41.06 -12.75 3.18
CA GLU A 3 39.69 -12.63 2.71
C GLU A 3 38.94 -11.63 3.59
N ARG A 4 38.44 -10.56 2.98
CA ARG A 4 37.51 -9.65 3.62
C ARG A 4 36.11 -10.28 3.54
N ILE A 5 35.73 -10.95 4.62
CA ILE A 5 34.36 -11.39 4.85
C ILE A 5 33.52 -10.14 5.22
N GLY A 6 32.53 -9.83 4.40
CA GLY A 6 31.31 -9.12 4.68
C GLY A 6 31.35 -7.91 5.59
N GLY A 7 31.47 -6.71 5.01
CA GLY A 7 31.14 -5.49 5.72
C GLY A 7 29.67 -5.46 6.13
N CYS A 8 29.40 -5.73 7.40
CA CYS A 8 28.11 -5.46 8.01
C CYS A 8 27.93 -3.94 8.01
N ASN A 9 27.22 -3.40 7.02
CA ASN A 9 26.79 -2.01 7.04
C ASN A 9 25.81 -1.86 8.19
N TYR A 10 26.29 -1.36 9.34
CA TYR A 10 25.45 -0.95 10.45
C TYR A 10 24.48 0.10 9.95
N MET A 11 23.25 -0.30 9.69
CA MET A 11 22.20 0.61 9.28
C MET A 11 21.99 1.62 10.41
N LYS A 12 22.11 2.91 10.12
CA LYS A 12 21.91 3.98 11.10
C LYS A 12 20.48 3.92 11.62
N ARG A 13 20.31 3.52 12.89
CA ARG A 13 19.02 3.50 13.54
C ARG A 13 18.64 4.90 14.03
N TYR A 14 17.36 5.25 13.84
CA TYR A 14 16.82 6.56 14.21
C TYR A 14 16.15 6.51 15.59
N GLY A 15 16.26 7.57 16.36
CA GLY A 15 15.67 7.72 17.70
C GLY A 15 15.23 9.16 17.94
N HIS A 16 14.64 9.43 19.11
CA HIS A 16 14.07 10.73 19.49
C HIS A 16 13.01 11.21 18.50
N LEU A 17 12.10 10.30 18.11
CA LEU A 17 11.03 10.55 17.18
C LEU A 17 9.67 10.59 17.86
N TYR A 18 9.50 9.86 18.96
CA TYR A 18 8.20 9.73 19.63
C TYR A 18 7.68 11.08 20.13
N GLU A 19 8.55 11.90 20.70
CA GLU A 19 8.20 13.25 21.19
C GLU A 19 7.62 14.14 20.06
N LYS A 20 8.11 13.96 18.82
CA LYS A 20 7.58 14.66 17.65
C LYS A 20 6.19 14.20 17.27
N ILE A 21 5.80 12.97 17.61
CA ILE A 21 4.49 12.42 17.28
C ILE A 21 3.39 13.12 18.08
N TYR A 22 3.60 13.27 19.38
CA TYR A 22 2.63 13.93 20.26
C TYR A 22 2.83 15.46 20.38
N ASP A 23 3.79 16.03 19.64
CA ASP A 23 3.90 17.49 19.54
C ASP A 23 2.58 18.08 19.02
N MET A 24 2.11 19.16 19.68
CA MET A 24 0.78 19.73 19.39
C MET A 24 0.67 20.24 17.94
N GLU A 25 1.73 20.81 17.38
CA GLU A 25 1.71 21.27 15.99
C GLU A 25 1.66 20.09 15.02
N ASN A 26 2.31 18.97 15.36
CA ASN A 26 2.20 17.74 14.58
C ASN A 26 0.78 17.15 14.67
N LEU A 27 0.13 17.18 15.83
CA LEU A 27 -1.25 16.70 16.00
C LEU A 27 -2.25 17.57 15.22
N LYS A 28 -2.08 18.90 15.26
CA LYS A 28 -2.88 19.83 14.45
C LYS A 28 -2.75 19.55 12.95
N LEU A 29 -1.52 19.33 12.48
CA LEU A 29 -1.25 18.99 11.09
C LEU A 29 -1.85 17.60 10.73
N ALA A 30 -1.74 16.63 11.64
CA ALA A 30 -2.33 15.31 11.47
C ALA A 30 -3.84 15.36 11.31
N HIS A 31 -4.52 16.17 12.13
CA HIS A 31 -5.96 16.39 12.01
C HIS A 31 -6.31 17.04 10.65
N GLN A 32 -5.54 18.05 10.21
CA GLN A 32 -5.74 18.69 8.90
C GLN A 32 -5.62 17.70 7.74
N HIS A 33 -4.64 16.80 7.79
CA HIS A 33 -4.46 15.75 6.78
C HIS A 33 -5.56 14.68 6.86
N ALA A 34 -5.90 14.24 8.06
CA ALA A 34 -6.89 13.19 8.31
C ALA A 34 -8.29 13.58 7.80
N LYS A 35 -8.69 14.86 7.95
CA LYS A 35 -10.02 15.34 7.54
C LYS A 35 -10.18 15.67 6.06
N LYS A 36 -9.10 15.63 5.27
CA LYS A 36 -9.16 15.93 3.84
C LYS A 36 -10.23 15.09 3.12
N GLY A 37 -11.22 15.75 2.50
CA GLY A 37 -12.34 15.10 1.84
C GLY A 37 -13.36 14.43 2.77
N LYS A 38 -13.32 14.70 4.09
CA LYS A 38 -14.19 14.11 5.11
C LYS A 38 -14.87 15.14 6.03
N GLY A 39 -14.82 16.43 5.71
CA GLY A 39 -15.39 17.49 6.55
C GLY A 39 -16.89 17.34 6.86
N TRP A 40 -17.60 16.47 6.13
CA TRP A 40 -19.01 16.14 6.36
C TRP A 40 -19.23 15.00 7.38
N TYR A 41 -18.17 14.34 7.86
CA TYR A 41 -18.28 13.33 8.90
C TYR A 41 -18.59 13.98 10.25
N ALA A 42 -19.55 13.44 10.99
CA ALA A 42 -19.94 13.96 12.31
C ALA A 42 -18.74 14.01 13.28
N GLU A 43 -17.89 12.99 13.28
CA GLU A 43 -16.67 12.93 14.10
C GLU A 43 -15.68 14.06 13.75
N VAL A 44 -15.55 14.40 12.47
CA VAL A 44 -14.69 15.50 12.04
C VAL A 44 -15.25 16.83 12.51
N GLN A 45 -16.59 17.05 12.37
CA GLN A 45 -17.25 18.25 12.82
C GLN A 45 -17.19 18.43 14.34
N MET A 46 -17.29 17.32 15.08
CA MET A 46 -17.12 17.30 16.53
C MET A 46 -15.73 17.81 16.95
N ILE A 47 -14.66 17.32 16.32
CA ILE A 47 -13.30 17.77 16.61
C ILE A 47 -13.08 19.21 16.15
N ASP A 48 -13.59 19.57 14.96
CA ASP A 48 -13.48 20.95 14.44
C ASP A 48 -14.21 21.98 15.34
N SER A 49 -15.17 21.56 16.18
CA SER A 49 -15.85 22.45 17.12
C SER A 49 -14.98 22.84 18.33
N ASP A 50 -14.06 21.98 18.75
CA ASP A 50 -13.10 22.24 19.84
C ASP A 50 -11.80 21.44 19.62
N PRO A 51 -10.99 21.83 18.63
CA PRO A 51 -9.78 21.07 18.27
C PRO A 51 -8.78 20.99 19.43
N ASP A 52 -8.63 22.04 20.21
CA ASP A 52 -7.64 22.09 21.27
C ASP A 52 -7.95 21.07 22.37
N LYS A 53 -9.22 20.86 22.71
CA LYS A 53 -9.66 19.85 23.67
C LYS A 53 -9.32 18.42 23.19
N TYR A 54 -9.78 18.06 22.01
CA TYR A 54 -9.59 16.68 21.50
C TYR A 54 -8.13 16.36 21.19
N LEU A 55 -7.38 17.31 20.62
CA LEU A 55 -5.97 17.09 20.35
C LEU A 55 -5.14 17.03 21.64
N LYS A 56 -5.56 17.77 22.69
CA LYS A 56 -4.96 17.64 24.01
C LYS A 56 -5.24 16.27 24.63
N GLU A 57 -6.45 15.77 24.51
CA GLU A 57 -6.81 14.43 24.96
C GLU A 57 -5.94 13.36 24.27
N LEU A 58 -5.80 13.42 22.94
CA LEU A 58 -4.91 12.51 22.19
C LEU A 58 -3.44 12.66 22.63
N GLN A 59 -2.97 13.89 22.82
CA GLN A 59 -1.62 14.15 23.34
C GLN A 59 -1.39 13.46 24.69
N ASP A 60 -2.34 13.59 25.61
CA ASP A 60 -2.24 12.98 26.94
C ASP A 60 -2.28 11.44 26.86
N MET A 61 -3.10 10.86 25.98
CA MET A 61 -3.08 9.42 25.72
C MET A 61 -1.70 8.94 25.23
N LEU A 62 -1.05 9.68 24.32
CA LEU A 62 0.26 9.34 23.79
C LEU A 62 1.36 9.51 24.84
N ILE A 63 1.38 10.61 25.57
CA ILE A 63 2.37 10.88 26.62
C ILE A 63 2.30 9.81 27.71
N ASN A 64 1.09 9.49 28.17
CA ASN A 64 0.87 8.54 29.25
C ASN A 64 0.87 7.08 28.80
N LYS A 65 1.02 6.83 27.49
CA LYS A 65 0.99 5.48 26.87
C LYS A 65 -0.31 4.72 27.17
N THR A 66 -1.42 5.44 27.23
CA THR A 66 -2.77 4.89 27.42
C THR A 66 -3.55 4.78 26.12
N TYR A 67 -2.92 5.12 24.99
CA TYR A 67 -3.50 4.91 23.68
C TYR A 67 -3.59 3.41 23.38
N HIS A 68 -4.78 2.98 22.99
CA HIS A 68 -5.06 1.66 22.42
C HIS A 68 -5.86 1.85 21.15
N THR A 69 -5.55 1.01 20.15
CA THR A 69 -6.31 1.02 18.89
C THR A 69 -7.74 0.59 19.16
N SER A 70 -8.70 1.38 18.70
CA SER A 70 -10.13 1.09 18.86
C SER A 70 -10.54 -0.17 18.11
N GLU A 71 -11.70 -0.72 18.44
CA GLU A 71 -12.30 -1.84 17.71
C GLU A 71 -12.58 -1.46 16.25
N TYR A 72 -12.33 -2.40 15.34
CA TYR A 72 -12.57 -2.21 13.91
C TYR A 72 -14.03 -2.40 13.56
N GLU A 73 -14.61 -1.42 12.89
CA GLU A 73 -15.85 -1.60 12.13
C GLU A 73 -15.53 -2.30 10.81
N VAL A 74 -16.12 -3.48 10.60
CA VAL A 74 -15.87 -4.29 9.41
C VAL A 74 -17.02 -4.14 8.41
N PHE A 75 -16.69 -3.85 7.14
CA PHE A 75 -17.67 -3.84 6.06
C PHE A 75 -17.08 -4.40 4.76
N TYR A 76 -17.97 -4.91 3.91
CA TYR A 76 -17.60 -5.51 2.64
C TYR A 76 -17.78 -4.53 1.49
N LYS A 77 -16.76 -4.37 0.67
CA LYS A 77 -16.79 -3.52 -0.53
C LYS A 77 -16.57 -4.35 -1.78
N ASN A 78 -17.54 -4.31 -2.69
CA ASN A 78 -17.41 -4.95 -4.00
C ASN A 78 -16.68 -4.03 -4.98
N GLU A 79 -15.48 -4.45 -5.42
CA GLU A 79 -14.68 -3.76 -6.42
C GLU A 79 -14.34 -4.70 -7.58
N HIS A 80 -14.85 -4.40 -8.77
CA HIS A 80 -14.56 -5.16 -10.00
C HIS A 80 -14.80 -6.68 -9.89
N GLY A 81 -15.87 -7.07 -9.19
CA GLY A 81 -16.24 -8.48 -8.99
C GLY A 81 -15.44 -9.21 -7.91
N LYS A 82 -14.67 -8.47 -7.11
CA LYS A 82 -14.02 -8.97 -5.91
C LYS A 82 -14.62 -8.29 -4.68
N THR A 83 -15.04 -9.07 -3.71
CA THR A 83 -15.45 -8.58 -2.40
C THR A 83 -14.19 -8.40 -1.55
N ARG A 84 -14.03 -7.21 -1.00
CA ARG A 84 -12.93 -6.88 -0.08
C ARG A 84 -13.50 -6.60 1.30
N LYS A 85 -12.95 -7.21 2.31
CA LYS A 85 -13.22 -6.88 3.71
C LYS A 85 -12.39 -5.67 4.09
N ILE A 86 -13.03 -4.62 4.52
CA ILE A 86 -12.41 -3.34 4.88
C ILE A 86 -12.56 -3.16 6.39
N TYR A 87 -11.45 -2.85 7.02
CA TYR A 87 -11.37 -2.60 8.45
C TYR A 87 -11.27 -1.09 8.68
N LYS A 88 -12.31 -0.51 9.23
CA LYS A 88 -12.40 0.93 9.47
C LYS A 88 -12.21 1.21 10.95
N LEU A 89 -11.34 2.13 11.26
CA LEU A 89 -11.20 2.72 12.59
C LEU A 89 -12.00 4.00 12.70
N PRO A 90 -12.40 4.40 13.92
CA PRO A 90 -12.93 5.72 14.20
C PRO A 90 -12.00 6.82 13.69
N TYR A 91 -12.57 7.98 13.43
CA TYR A 91 -11.76 9.12 13.04
C TYR A 91 -10.88 9.58 14.21
N PHE A 92 -11.45 9.62 15.42
CA PHE A 92 -10.75 9.94 16.68
C PHE A 92 -10.85 8.75 17.64
N PRO A 93 -9.75 8.39 18.29
CA PRO A 93 -8.42 8.98 18.21
C PRO A 93 -7.57 8.43 17.03
N ASP A 94 -7.95 7.29 16.45
CA ASP A 94 -7.08 6.41 15.68
C ASP A 94 -6.57 7.02 14.39
N ARG A 95 -7.47 7.60 13.59
CA ARG A 95 -7.06 8.16 12.30
C ARG A 95 -6.13 9.34 12.47
N VAL A 96 -6.35 10.17 13.50
CA VAL A 96 -5.47 11.32 13.81
C VAL A 96 -4.13 10.81 14.32
N ALA A 97 -4.12 9.81 15.24
CA ALA A 97 -2.90 9.20 15.76
C ALA A 97 -2.05 8.58 14.64
N GLN A 98 -2.66 7.79 13.75
CA GLN A 98 -1.93 7.18 12.62
C GLN A 98 -1.33 8.24 11.67
N TRP A 99 -2.01 9.36 11.43
CA TRP A 99 -1.44 10.45 10.66
C TRP A 99 -0.28 11.12 11.38
N ALA A 100 -0.40 11.35 12.71
CA ALA A 100 0.67 11.94 13.52
C ALA A 100 1.92 11.07 13.52
N ILE A 101 1.77 9.74 13.64
CA ILE A 101 2.87 8.79 13.54
C ILE A 101 3.50 8.85 12.14
N LEU A 102 2.67 8.72 11.10
CA LEU A 102 3.16 8.63 9.74
C LEU A 102 3.93 9.88 9.30
N GLN A 103 3.46 11.09 9.64
CA GLN A 103 4.16 12.34 9.34
C GLN A 103 5.61 12.34 9.84
N VAL A 104 5.85 11.69 10.97
CA VAL A 104 7.18 11.61 11.57
C VAL A 104 8.03 10.51 10.94
N ILE A 105 7.45 9.33 10.66
CA ILE A 105 8.24 8.18 10.18
C ILE A 105 8.34 8.06 8.67
N GLU A 106 7.43 8.66 7.91
CA GLU A 106 7.35 8.59 6.45
C GLU A 106 8.69 8.87 5.74
N PRO A 107 9.44 9.95 6.08
CA PRO A 107 10.71 10.25 5.40
C PRO A 107 11.74 9.11 5.52
N TYR A 108 11.74 8.41 6.66
CA TYR A 108 12.65 7.29 6.90
C TYR A 108 12.23 6.05 6.12
N LEU A 109 10.92 5.76 6.07
CA LEU A 109 10.37 4.66 5.30
C LEU A 109 10.65 4.85 3.80
N ILE A 110 10.33 6.03 3.25
CA ILE A 110 10.54 6.34 1.83
C ILE A 110 12.01 6.20 1.43
N LYS A 111 12.94 6.64 2.30
CA LYS A 111 14.39 6.53 2.04
C LYS A 111 14.86 5.08 1.90
N HIS A 112 14.16 4.14 2.52
CA HIS A 112 14.46 2.72 2.45
C HIS A 112 13.88 2.01 1.23
N LEU A 113 12.96 2.65 0.49
CA LEU A 113 12.34 2.07 -0.68
C LEU A 113 13.17 2.35 -1.94
N ILE A 114 13.34 1.35 -2.77
CA ILE A 114 13.99 1.52 -4.07
C ILE A 114 13.19 2.47 -5.00
N SER A 115 13.83 3.01 -6.02
CA SER A 115 13.22 3.97 -6.95
C SER A 115 12.06 3.38 -7.77
N ASP A 116 12.03 2.06 -7.94
CA ASP A 116 11.06 1.33 -8.75
C ASP A 116 9.94 0.68 -7.91
N THR A 117 9.76 1.15 -6.66
CA THR A 117 8.60 0.90 -5.80
C THR A 117 7.60 2.04 -5.96
N PHE A 118 6.34 1.68 -6.22
CA PHE A 118 5.24 2.62 -6.47
C PHE A 118 4.05 2.31 -5.56
N SER A 119 3.07 3.23 -5.51
CA SER A 119 1.89 3.22 -4.63
C SER A 119 2.13 3.78 -3.24
N ALA A 120 1.18 4.57 -2.77
CA ALA A 120 1.18 5.21 -1.45
C ALA A 120 2.49 5.96 -1.11
N ILE A 121 3.24 6.38 -2.11
CA ILE A 121 4.47 7.15 -1.97
C ILE A 121 4.27 8.46 -2.74
N PRO A 122 4.55 9.64 -2.14
CA PRO A 122 4.49 10.91 -2.84
C PRO A 122 5.26 10.85 -4.16
N ASP A 123 4.67 11.37 -5.23
CA ASP A 123 5.23 11.42 -6.59
C ASP A 123 5.55 10.06 -7.26
N ARG A 124 5.19 8.94 -6.62
CA ARG A 124 5.40 7.58 -7.14
C ARG A 124 4.09 6.81 -7.33
N GLY A 125 3.08 7.47 -7.90
CA GLY A 125 1.79 6.85 -8.21
C GLY A 125 1.78 6.08 -9.55
N ILE A 126 0.56 5.75 -10.01
CA ILE A 126 0.27 4.97 -11.23
C ILE A 126 1.02 5.51 -12.45
N HIS A 127 1.01 6.82 -12.68
CA HIS A 127 1.64 7.43 -13.85
C HIS A 127 3.17 7.28 -13.85
N LYS A 128 3.80 7.36 -12.67
CA LYS A 128 5.24 7.16 -12.54
C LYS A 128 5.61 5.71 -12.82
N GLY A 129 4.88 4.76 -12.23
CA GLY A 129 5.08 3.32 -12.48
C GLY A 129 4.90 2.97 -13.95
N LEU A 130 3.82 3.44 -14.57
CA LEU A 130 3.57 3.26 -16.02
C LEU A 130 4.72 3.83 -16.88
N SER A 131 5.15 5.04 -16.58
CA SER A 131 6.23 5.71 -17.31
C SER A 131 7.54 4.91 -17.25
N ARG A 132 7.87 4.33 -16.09
CA ARG A 132 9.08 3.52 -15.89
C ARG A 132 9.01 2.22 -16.70
N VAL A 133 7.90 1.49 -16.64
CA VAL A 133 7.70 0.26 -17.43
C VAL A 133 7.70 0.57 -18.92
N LYS A 134 6.98 1.62 -19.36
CA LYS A 134 6.97 2.08 -20.76
C LYS A 134 8.37 2.37 -21.25
N LYS A 135 9.16 3.16 -20.49
CA LYS A 135 10.53 3.50 -20.84
C LYS A 135 11.41 2.27 -21.00
N ALA A 136 11.33 1.30 -20.09
CA ALA A 136 12.10 0.06 -20.18
C ALA A 136 11.77 -0.71 -21.47
N VAL A 137 10.49 -0.97 -21.73
CA VAL A 137 10.02 -1.76 -22.88
C VAL A 137 10.34 -1.09 -24.21
N GLN A 138 10.26 0.25 -24.29
CA GLN A 138 10.47 0.98 -25.53
C GLN A 138 11.94 1.26 -25.86
N HIS A 139 12.80 1.42 -24.83
CA HIS A 139 14.21 1.81 -25.06
C HIS A 139 15.20 0.65 -24.91
N ASP A 140 14.79 -0.49 -24.35
CA ASP A 140 15.66 -1.65 -24.20
C ASP A 140 14.93 -2.96 -24.57
N VAL A 141 14.42 -2.99 -25.79
CA VAL A 141 13.67 -4.14 -26.34
C VAL A 141 14.40 -5.47 -26.16
N PRO A 142 15.74 -5.57 -26.40
CA PRO A 142 16.44 -6.85 -26.25
C PRO A 142 16.40 -7.44 -24.84
N ASN A 143 16.40 -6.60 -23.80
CA ASN A 143 16.36 -7.04 -22.40
C ASN A 143 14.93 -7.07 -21.81
N CYS A 144 13.91 -6.76 -22.63
CA CYS A 144 12.50 -6.72 -22.23
C CYS A 144 11.63 -7.65 -23.10
N GLN A 145 12.19 -8.73 -23.63
CA GLN A 145 11.47 -9.64 -24.53
C GLN A 145 10.40 -10.46 -23.82
N TYR A 146 10.65 -10.81 -22.56
CA TYR A 146 9.73 -11.58 -21.74
C TYR A 146 9.39 -10.82 -20.46
N CYS A 147 8.18 -11.04 -19.98
CA CYS A 147 7.65 -10.49 -18.73
C CYS A 147 7.25 -11.62 -17.80
N LEU A 148 7.72 -11.58 -16.57
CA LEU A 148 7.16 -12.31 -15.43
C LEU A 148 6.28 -11.34 -14.65
N LYS A 149 5.03 -11.73 -14.45
CA LYS A 149 4.08 -11.04 -13.61
C LYS A 149 3.70 -11.93 -12.45
N ILE A 150 3.92 -11.45 -11.22
CA ILE A 150 3.58 -12.13 -9.98
C ILE A 150 2.82 -11.18 -9.04
N ASP A 151 2.09 -11.77 -8.13
CA ASP A 151 1.27 -11.08 -7.14
C ASP A 151 1.30 -11.94 -5.86
N ALA A 152 1.49 -11.34 -4.70
CA ALA A 152 1.46 -12.09 -3.44
C ALA A 152 0.03 -12.51 -3.10
N ARG A 153 -0.13 -13.76 -2.61
CA ARG A 153 -1.43 -14.28 -2.20
C ARG A 153 -1.88 -13.61 -0.92
N HIS A 154 -3.10 -13.07 -0.91
CA HIS A 154 -3.73 -12.43 0.26
C HIS A 154 -2.79 -11.47 1.02
N TYR A 155 -2.03 -10.65 0.28
CA TYR A 155 -0.88 -9.91 0.79
C TYR A 155 -1.13 -9.21 2.14
N TYR A 156 -2.16 -8.36 2.23
CA TYR A 156 -2.45 -7.61 3.46
C TYR A 156 -2.78 -8.51 4.65
N GLN A 157 -3.40 -9.66 4.40
CA GLN A 157 -3.77 -10.62 5.43
C GLN A 157 -2.59 -11.53 5.84
N SER A 158 -1.59 -11.67 4.97
CA SER A 158 -0.45 -12.56 5.18
C SER A 158 0.80 -11.84 5.71
N VAL A 159 0.75 -10.53 5.96
CA VAL A 159 1.88 -9.81 6.54
C VAL A 159 2.13 -10.31 7.96
N ASN A 160 3.27 -10.95 8.19
CA ASN A 160 3.64 -11.48 9.50
C ASN A 160 4.07 -10.36 10.44
N HIS A 161 3.46 -10.29 11.63
CA HIS A 161 3.70 -9.24 12.62
C HIS A 161 5.13 -9.22 13.12
N ASP A 162 5.71 -10.39 13.44
CA ASP A 162 7.06 -10.48 13.98
C ASP A 162 8.11 -9.96 12.99
N ILE A 163 7.97 -10.33 11.71
CA ILE A 163 8.85 -9.84 10.65
C ILE A 163 8.72 -8.31 10.53
N LEU A 164 7.50 -7.77 10.49
CA LEU A 164 7.26 -6.34 10.37
C LEU A 164 7.82 -5.57 11.58
N LYS A 165 7.58 -6.05 12.80
CA LYS A 165 8.13 -5.48 14.04
C LYS A 165 9.66 -5.52 14.06
N GLN A 166 10.26 -6.64 13.64
CA GLN A 166 11.72 -6.75 13.53
C GLN A 166 12.29 -5.75 12.53
N LYS A 167 11.61 -5.53 11.40
CA LYS A 167 12.01 -4.51 10.42
C LYS A 167 11.97 -3.10 11.03
N TYR A 168 10.92 -2.75 11.75
CA TYR A 168 10.86 -1.47 12.47
C TYR A 168 11.98 -1.34 13.52
N ARG A 169 12.29 -2.39 14.27
CA ARG A 169 13.41 -2.41 15.24
C ARG A 169 14.78 -2.29 14.59
N LYS A 170 14.95 -2.75 13.35
CA LYS A 170 16.18 -2.51 12.58
C LYS A 170 16.32 -1.03 12.20
N MET A 171 15.21 -0.33 11.92
CA MET A 171 15.22 1.08 11.51
C MET A 171 15.23 2.04 12.70
N PHE A 172 14.43 1.77 13.72
CA PHE A 172 14.25 2.66 14.87
C PHE A 172 14.87 2.08 16.15
N LYS A 173 15.43 2.98 16.99
CA LYS A 173 15.93 2.67 18.34
C LYS A 173 15.12 3.36 19.44
N ASP A 174 14.01 3.99 19.08
CA ASP A 174 13.08 4.71 19.94
C ASP A 174 12.04 3.73 20.48
N ASN A 175 12.16 3.34 21.73
CA ASN A 175 11.31 2.31 22.33
C ASN A 175 9.84 2.75 22.42
N ASP A 176 9.60 4.03 22.60
CA ASP A 176 8.24 4.56 22.70
C ASP A 176 7.56 4.62 21.34
N LEU A 177 8.31 4.95 20.29
CA LEU A 177 7.86 4.78 18.91
C LEU A 177 7.58 3.31 18.58
N LEU A 178 8.45 2.40 18.98
CA LEU A 178 8.27 0.97 18.74
C LEU A 178 7.05 0.43 19.47
N TRP A 179 6.80 0.90 20.71
CA TRP A 179 5.60 0.54 21.47
C TRP A 179 4.32 0.88 20.70
N ILE A 180 4.16 2.10 20.20
CA ILE A 180 2.92 2.48 19.49
C ILE A 180 2.78 1.80 18.12
N LEU A 181 3.89 1.51 17.45
CA LEU A 181 3.86 0.72 16.20
C LEU A 181 3.43 -0.72 16.46
N ASP A 182 3.94 -1.34 17.55
CA ASP A 182 3.55 -2.69 17.96
C ASP A 182 2.07 -2.74 18.35
N GLU A 183 1.57 -1.76 19.10
CA GLU A 183 0.15 -1.63 19.46
C GLU A 183 -0.76 -1.61 18.22
N ILE A 184 -0.39 -0.84 17.20
CA ILE A 184 -1.18 -0.76 15.96
C ILE A 184 -1.05 -2.05 15.12
N ILE A 185 0.10 -2.70 15.11
CA ILE A 185 0.31 -3.95 14.36
C ILE A 185 -0.49 -5.08 15.02
N ASP A 186 -0.46 -5.18 16.35
CA ASP A 186 -1.14 -6.24 17.09
C ASP A 186 -2.67 -6.02 17.23
N SER A 187 -3.16 -4.82 16.88
CA SER A 187 -4.58 -4.49 16.97
C SER A 187 -5.49 -5.31 16.05
N ILE A 188 -4.92 -6.06 15.11
CA ILE A 188 -5.67 -6.91 14.18
C ILE A 188 -5.02 -8.28 14.10
N ASN A 189 -5.84 -9.31 14.08
CA ASN A 189 -5.43 -10.67 13.80
C ASN A 189 -6.36 -11.24 12.71
N THR A 190 -5.81 -11.40 11.50
CA THR A 190 -6.58 -11.92 10.37
C THR A 190 -6.68 -13.45 10.36
N ALA A 191 -5.90 -14.15 11.19
CA ALA A 191 -6.03 -15.61 11.34
C ALA A 191 -7.34 -16.02 12.03
N GLU A 192 -7.97 -15.10 12.77
CA GLU A 192 -9.30 -15.30 13.37
C GLU A 192 -10.46 -14.96 12.41
N ASP A 193 -10.15 -14.56 11.18
CA ASP A 193 -11.14 -14.22 10.19
C ASP A 193 -11.75 -15.50 9.57
N GLU A 194 -12.99 -15.83 9.94
CA GLU A 194 -13.70 -17.04 9.47
C GLU A 194 -13.74 -17.15 7.94
N ASP A 195 -13.81 -16.03 7.23
CA ASP A 195 -13.77 -16.00 5.76
C ASP A 195 -12.40 -16.45 5.21
N LEU A 196 -11.32 -16.22 5.95
CA LEU A 196 -9.97 -16.64 5.60
C LEU A 196 -9.67 -18.03 6.12
N VAL A 197 -10.13 -18.38 7.30
CA VAL A 197 -10.04 -19.76 7.85
C VAL A 197 -10.66 -20.75 6.89
N SER A 198 -11.80 -20.45 6.27
CA SER A 198 -12.42 -21.32 5.25
C SER A 198 -11.58 -21.48 3.98
N ILE A 199 -10.73 -20.52 3.64
CA ILE A 199 -9.81 -20.57 2.49
C ILE A 199 -8.51 -21.31 2.84
N TYR A 200 -8.09 -21.23 4.10
CA TYR A 200 -6.85 -21.83 4.63
C TYR A 200 -7.04 -23.16 5.33
N LEU A 201 -8.28 -23.63 5.55
CA LEU A 201 -8.57 -24.93 6.21
C LEU A 201 -7.94 -26.18 5.53
N LEU A 202 -7.23 -25.97 4.42
CA LEU A 202 -6.47 -27.03 3.73
C LEU A 202 -4.95 -26.97 4.03
N ASP A 203 -4.46 -25.94 4.73
CA ASP A 203 -3.05 -25.78 5.09
C ASP A 203 -2.93 -25.64 6.62
N GLU A 204 -2.33 -26.64 7.26
CA GLU A 204 -2.25 -26.80 8.72
C GLU A 204 -1.35 -25.79 9.45
N ASP A 205 -0.77 -24.80 8.76
CA ASP A 205 0.22 -23.85 9.30
C ASP A 205 -0.18 -22.36 9.16
N ILE A 206 -1.37 -21.98 9.64
CA ILE A 206 -1.72 -20.55 9.74
C ILE A 206 -1.01 -19.93 10.93
N ASP A 207 -0.05 -19.04 10.68
CA ASP A 207 0.59 -18.23 11.72
C ASP A 207 -0.46 -17.25 12.30
N PRO A 208 -0.82 -17.36 13.61
CA PRO A 208 -1.87 -16.55 14.20
C PRO A 208 -1.55 -15.04 14.21
N ASN A 209 -0.27 -14.67 14.09
CA ASN A 209 0.18 -13.28 14.14
C ASN A 209 0.37 -12.69 12.75
N THR A 210 -0.71 -12.59 11.97
CA THR A 210 -0.66 -12.05 10.61
C THR A 210 -1.75 -11.03 10.34
N GLY A 211 -1.43 -10.12 9.44
CA GLY A 211 -2.35 -9.19 8.83
C GLY A 211 -2.07 -7.72 9.15
N ILE A 212 -2.35 -6.87 8.17
CA ILE A 212 -2.44 -5.43 8.34
C ILE A 212 -3.76 -4.94 7.77
N PRO A 213 -4.46 -4.03 8.45
CA PRO A 213 -5.84 -3.69 8.10
C PRO A 213 -5.93 -2.92 6.77
N ILE A 214 -6.77 -3.42 5.86
CA ILE A 214 -7.10 -2.69 4.63
C ILE A 214 -8.02 -1.53 4.98
N GLY A 215 -7.57 -0.31 4.69
CA GLY A 215 -8.33 0.92 4.95
C GLY A 215 -7.54 1.94 5.78
N ASN A 216 -6.51 1.52 6.49
CA ASN A 216 -5.64 2.38 7.25
C ASN A 216 -4.48 2.92 6.40
N TYR A 217 -4.15 4.19 6.61
CA TYR A 217 -3.10 4.85 5.83
C TYR A 217 -1.70 4.30 6.18
N LEU A 218 -1.44 4.07 7.47
CA LEU A 218 -0.19 3.48 7.94
C LEU A 218 0.06 2.08 7.34
N SER A 219 -0.99 1.27 7.15
CA SER A 219 -0.86 -0.07 6.56
C SER A 219 -0.28 -0.08 5.15
N GLN A 220 -0.54 0.97 4.36
CA GLN A 220 0.02 1.08 3.01
C GLN A 220 1.55 1.28 3.04
N TYR A 221 2.05 2.07 3.98
CA TYR A 221 3.48 2.27 4.18
C TYR A 221 4.15 1.04 4.80
N SER A 222 3.50 0.43 5.80
CA SER A 222 3.97 -0.83 6.40
C SER A 222 4.08 -1.94 5.37
N GLY A 223 3.08 -2.07 4.48
CA GLY A 223 3.11 -3.02 3.37
C GLY A 223 4.25 -2.74 2.40
N ASN A 224 4.47 -1.50 1.97
CA ASN A 224 5.61 -1.18 1.13
C ASN A 224 6.95 -1.48 1.84
N TYR A 225 7.05 -1.16 3.13
CA TYR A 225 8.25 -1.39 3.92
C TYR A 225 8.51 -2.88 4.17
N TYR A 226 7.45 -3.69 4.29
CA TYR A 226 7.59 -5.14 4.42
C TYR A 226 8.34 -5.76 3.24
N PHE A 227 8.10 -5.28 2.03
CA PHE A 227 8.77 -5.71 0.81
C PHE A 227 10.18 -5.13 0.61
N SER A 228 10.60 -4.13 1.38
CA SER A 228 11.83 -3.38 1.07
C SER A 228 13.09 -4.25 0.96
N ASP A 229 13.26 -5.25 1.85
CA ASP A 229 14.43 -6.13 1.82
C ASP A 229 14.42 -7.01 0.56
N PHE A 230 13.24 -7.47 0.13
CA PHE A 230 13.07 -8.18 -1.13
C PHE A 230 13.39 -7.29 -2.34
N ASP A 231 12.93 -6.03 -2.32
CA ASP A 231 13.22 -5.07 -3.38
C ASP A 231 14.74 -4.86 -3.54
N HIS A 232 15.45 -4.72 -2.42
CA HIS A 232 16.92 -4.62 -2.40
C HIS A 232 17.59 -5.91 -2.85
N TRP A 233 17.11 -7.07 -2.40
CA TRP A 233 17.62 -8.37 -2.86
C TRP A 233 17.49 -8.52 -4.38
N MET A 234 16.36 -8.13 -4.97
CA MET A 234 16.16 -8.14 -6.42
C MET A 234 17.14 -7.22 -7.15
N LYS A 235 17.42 -6.03 -6.62
CA LYS A 235 18.29 -5.04 -7.27
C LYS A 235 19.78 -5.26 -7.01
N GLU A 236 20.15 -5.58 -5.78
CA GLU A 236 21.54 -5.55 -5.31
C GLU A 236 22.19 -6.94 -5.31
N VAL A 237 21.41 -8.00 -5.08
CA VAL A 237 21.90 -9.40 -5.07
C VAL A 237 21.63 -10.10 -6.38
N LYS A 238 20.41 -10.02 -6.89
CA LYS A 238 20.02 -10.64 -8.16
C LYS A 238 20.32 -9.78 -9.38
N HIS A 239 20.67 -8.51 -9.19
CA HIS A 239 21.01 -7.54 -10.23
C HIS A 239 19.95 -7.43 -11.33
N VAL A 240 18.66 -7.60 -10.95
CA VAL A 240 17.54 -7.54 -11.90
C VAL A 240 17.36 -6.10 -12.37
N LYS A 241 17.71 -5.84 -13.63
CA LYS A 241 17.66 -4.50 -14.23
C LYS A 241 16.24 -3.94 -14.24
N TYR A 242 15.28 -4.72 -14.69
CA TYR A 242 13.88 -4.31 -14.88
C TYR A 242 12.96 -5.05 -13.90
N TYR A 243 12.87 -4.51 -12.71
CA TYR A 243 12.01 -4.91 -11.61
C TYR A 243 11.18 -3.72 -11.20
N PHE A 244 9.85 -3.85 -11.22
CA PHE A 244 8.89 -2.80 -10.88
C PHE A 244 7.84 -3.36 -9.95
N ARG A 245 7.57 -2.68 -8.84
CA ARG A 245 6.57 -3.12 -7.87
C ARG A 245 5.56 -2.01 -7.56
N TYR A 246 4.28 -2.39 -7.58
CA TYR A 246 3.17 -1.56 -7.11
C TYR A 246 2.40 -2.32 -6.05
N MET A 247 2.70 -2.08 -4.76
CA MET A 247 2.27 -2.91 -3.63
C MET A 247 2.70 -4.38 -3.84
N ASP A 248 1.74 -5.28 -3.98
CA ASP A 248 1.92 -6.71 -4.24
C ASP A 248 2.00 -7.08 -5.73
N ASP A 249 1.67 -6.17 -6.65
CA ASP A 249 1.76 -6.39 -8.12
C ASP A 249 3.19 -6.13 -8.61
N ILE A 250 3.88 -7.19 -8.99
CA ILE A 250 5.28 -7.18 -9.40
C ILE A 250 5.41 -7.52 -10.88
N VAL A 251 6.18 -6.71 -11.60
CA VAL A 251 6.53 -6.90 -13.01
C VAL A 251 8.05 -6.97 -13.14
N ILE A 252 8.54 -8.04 -13.76
CA ILE A 252 9.95 -8.28 -14.02
C ILE A 252 10.12 -8.53 -15.51
N LEU A 253 11.13 -7.89 -16.13
CA LEU A 253 11.43 -8.07 -17.55
C LEU A 253 12.82 -8.67 -17.69
N ALA A 254 12.95 -9.59 -18.64
CA ALA A 254 14.22 -10.22 -18.98
C ALA A 254 14.31 -10.54 -20.47
N ARG A 255 15.50 -10.96 -20.88
CA ARG A 255 15.81 -11.30 -22.26
C ARG A 255 15.21 -12.64 -22.66
N THR A 256 15.21 -13.62 -21.74
CA THR A 256 14.76 -14.96 -22.02
C THR A 256 13.68 -15.43 -21.03
N LYS A 257 12.93 -16.43 -21.44
CA LYS A 257 11.90 -17.06 -20.61
C LYS A 257 12.53 -17.92 -19.49
N GLU A 258 13.65 -18.52 -19.80
CA GLU A 258 14.41 -19.40 -18.89
C GLU A 258 14.95 -18.63 -17.69
N GLU A 259 15.51 -17.42 -17.92
CA GLU A 259 15.92 -16.50 -16.84
C GLU A 259 14.78 -16.21 -15.87
N LEU A 260 13.59 -15.93 -16.42
CA LEU A 260 12.41 -15.62 -15.58
C LEU A 260 11.90 -16.83 -14.80
N HIS A 261 11.96 -18.04 -15.39
CA HIS A 261 11.56 -19.25 -14.67
C HIS A 261 12.54 -19.63 -13.55
N GLN A 262 13.85 -19.44 -13.80
CA GLN A 262 14.86 -19.65 -12.76
C GLN A 262 14.67 -18.64 -11.61
N LEU A 263 14.52 -17.36 -11.96
CA LEU A 263 14.28 -16.29 -10.97
C LEU A 263 12.99 -16.52 -10.17
N LEU A 264 11.92 -17.02 -10.80
CA LEU A 264 10.67 -17.34 -10.12
C LEU A 264 10.84 -18.39 -9.03
N LYS A 265 11.67 -19.42 -9.24
CA LYS A 265 11.97 -20.42 -8.20
C LYS A 265 12.64 -19.75 -6.99
N GLU A 266 13.63 -18.91 -7.25
CA GLU A 266 14.36 -18.21 -6.20
C GLU A 266 13.48 -17.19 -5.46
N ILE A 267 12.53 -16.53 -6.16
CA ILE A 267 11.54 -15.64 -5.54
C ILE A 267 10.59 -16.45 -4.64
N ASN A 268 10.13 -17.61 -5.06
CA ASN A 268 9.29 -18.47 -4.22
C ASN A 268 10.01 -18.88 -2.92
N GLU A 269 11.28 -19.29 -3.04
CA GLU A 269 12.11 -19.62 -1.86
C GLU A 269 12.28 -18.40 -0.94
N TYR A 270 12.53 -17.23 -1.50
CA TYR A 270 12.67 -15.99 -0.73
C TYR A 270 11.37 -15.61 -0.01
N PHE A 271 10.23 -15.67 -0.71
CA PHE A 271 8.92 -15.36 -0.13
C PHE A 271 8.62 -16.30 1.04
N HIS A 272 8.80 -17.59 0.84
CA HIS A 272 8.55 -18.60 1.87
C HIS A 272 9.47 -18.41 3.09
N ASN A 273 10.79 -18.37 2.86
CA ASN A 273 11.77 -18.41 3.93
C ASN A 273 11.94 -17.07 4.68
N ASN A 274 11.86 -15.94 3.96
CA ASN A 274 12.19 -14.62 4.52
C ASN A 274 10.99 -13.75 4.80
N MET A 275 9.87 -13.99 4.11
CA MET A 275 8.69 -13.12 4.18
C MET A 275 7.43 -13.85 4.67
N LYS A 276 7.46 -15.17 4.82
CA LYS A 276 6.26 -15.97 5.11
C LYS A 276 5.10 -15.63 4.19
N LEU A 277 5.38 -15.42 2.90
CA LEU A 277 4.41 -15.11 1.85
C LEU A 277 4.39 -16.20 0.79
N GLU A 278 3.28 -16.26 0.06
CA GLU A 278 3.12 -17.12 -1.11
C GLU A 278 2.84 -16.30 -2.38
N ILE A 279 3.34 -16.78 -3.51
CA ILE A 279 2.97 -16.25 -4.82
C ILE A 279 1.64 -16.86 -5.26
N LYS A 280 0.74 -16.05 -5.80
CA LYS A 280 -0.50 -16.55 -6.42
C LYS A 280 -0.19 -17.55 -7.54
N LYS A 281 -0.92 -18.67 -7.57
CA LYS A 281 -0.73 -19.75 -8.58
C LYS A 281 -0.97 -19.28 -10.03
N ASN A 282 -1.61 -18.14 -10.25
CA ASN A 282 -1.89 -17.55 -11.56
C ASN A 282 -0.81 -16.60 -12.06
N TYR A 283 0.42 -16.73 -11.58
CA TYR A 283 1.56 -15.98 -12.13
C TYR A 283 1.70 -16.23 -13.65
N GLN A 284 2.36 -15.33 -14.36
CA GLN A 284 2.42 -15.37 -15.81
C GLN A 284 3.82 -15.06 -16.32
N VAL A 285 4.35 -15.93 -17.20
CA VAL A 285 5.54 -15.65 -18.00
C VAL A 285 5.14 -15.62 -19.47
N PHE A 286 5.37 -14.52 -20.15
CA PHE A 286 4.90 -14.33 -21.53
C PHE A 286 5.79 -13.36 -22.33
N PRO A 287 5.82 -13.48 -23.67
CA PRO A 287 6.51 -12.54 -24.54
C PRO A 287 5.80 -11.17 -24.57
N THR A 288 6.55 -10.10 -24.30
CA THR A 288 6.01 -8.73 -24.18
C THR A 288 5.45 -8.20 -25.48
N TYR A 289 6.09 -8.54 -26.62
CA TYR A 289 5.71 -8.05 -27.95
C TYR A 289 4.38 -8.63 -28.45
N ILE A 290 4.01 -9.85 -28.02
CA ILE A 290 2.75 -10.49 -28.44
C ILE A 290 1.59 -10.00 -27.57
N ARG A 291 1.77 -10.05 -26.25
CA ARG A 291 0.65 -9.89 -25.32
C ARG A 291 0.54 -8.47 -24.77
N GLY A 292 1.65 -7.73 -24.70
CA GLY A 292 1.75 -6.50 -23.93
C GLY A 292 1.67 -6.72 -22.43
N ILE A 293 2.23 -5.81 -21.66
CA ILE A 293 2.27 -5.87 -20.19
C ILE A 293 1.03 -5.19 -19.62
N ASP A 294 0.17 -5.96 -18.96
CA ASP A 294 -0.96 -5.42 -18.21
C ASP A 294 -0.48 -4.90 -16.86
N TYR A 295 -0.40 -3.58 -16.69
CA TYR A 295 0.10 -2.93 -15.49
C TYR A 295 -0.63 -1.63 -15.20
N LEU A 296 -1.07 -1.44 -13.97
CA LEU A 296 -1.68 -0.20 -13.46
C LEU A 296 -2.86 0.35 -14.29
N GLY A 297 -3.69 -0.53 -14.86
CA GLY A 297 -4.84 -0.13 -15.67
C GLY A 297 -4.54 0.13 -17.14
N TYR A 298 -3.30 -0.14 -17.55
CA TYR A 298 -2.84 0.01 -18.94
C TYR A 298 -2.29 -1.31 -19.47
N ARG A 299 -2.17 -1.40 -20.82
CA ARG A 299 -1.46 -2.46 -21.50
C ARG A 299 -0.33 -1.84 -22.33
N VAL A 300 0.90 -2.12 -21.92
CA VAL A 300 2.11 -1.54 -22.48
C VAL A 300 2.70 -2.48 -23.55
N PHE A 301 2.84 -1.99 -24.77
CA PHE A 301 3.54 -2.64 -25.87
C PHE A 301 4.82 -1.89 -26.20
N VAL A 302 5.67 -2.48 -27.03
CA VAL A 302 6.94 -1.86 -27.47
C VAL A 302 6.70 -0.51 -28.17
N SER A 303 5.69 -0.40 -29.02
CA SER A 303 5.43 0.82 -29.83
C SER A 303 4.28 1.69 -29.32
N TYR A 304 3.39 1.17 -28.48
CA TYR A 304 2.20 1.91 -28.02
C TYR A 304 1.72 1.46 -26.64
N VAL A 305 0.79 2.23 -26.08
CA VAL A 305 0.13 1.92 -24.80
C VAL A 305 -1.39 2.02 -25.00
N LEU A 306 -2.12 1.03 -24.49
CA LEU A 306 -3.59 1.02 -24.47
C LEU A 306 -4.10 1.09 -23.03
N LEU A 307 -5.30 1.61 -22.87
CA LEU A 307 -6.03 1.42 -21.63
C LEU A 307 -6.51 -0.04 -21.52
N ARG A 308 -6.49 -0.59 -20.31
CA ARG A 308 -7.09 -1.89 -20.01
C ARG A 308 -8.59 -1.86 -20.38
N LYS A 309 -9.12 -2.94 -20.96
CA LYS A 309 -10.54 -3.02 -21.35
C LYS A 309 -11.49 -2.63 -20.22
N GLN A 310 -11.22 -3.08 -18.99
CA GLN A 310 -12.04 -2.71 -17.83
C GLN A 310 -11.96 -1.20 -17.53
N THR A 311 -10.77 -0.61 -17.54
CA THR A 311 -10.57 0.84 -17.35
C THR A 311 -11.36 1.65 -18.40
N CYS A 312 -11.34 1.21 -19.67
CA CYS A 312 -12.15 1.83 -20.72
C CYS A 312 -13.67 1.73 -20.44
N LYS A 313 -14.14 0.56 -19.99
CA LYS A 313 -15.56 0.37 -19.64
C LYS A 313 -15.97 1.28 -18.49
N ASP A 314 -15.14 1.38 -17.46
CA ASP A 314 -15.43 2.20 -16.28
C ASP A 314 -15.42 3.69 -16.63
N MET A 315 -14.48 4.12 -17.47
CA MET A 315 -14.44 5.48 -17.99
C MET A 315 -15.70 5.80 -18.79
N LYS A 316 -16.13 4.92 -19.72
CA LYS A 316 -17.37 5.11 -20.49
C LYS A 316 -18.59 5.21 -19.58
N LYS A 317 -18.73 4.34 -18.57
CA LYS A 317 -19.81 4.41 -17.59
C LYS A 317 -19.84 5.74 -16.85
N LYS A 318 -18.68 6.24 -16.40
CA LYS A 318 -18.58 7.55 -15.75
C LYS A 318 -18.99 8.69 -16.70
N MET A 319 -18.52 8.66 -17.95
CA MET A 319 -18.89 9.67 -18.93
C MET A 319 -20.41 9.72 -19.19
N VAL A 320 -21.07 8.56 -19.34
CA VAL A 320 -22.52 8.48 -19.48
C VAL A 320 -23.23 9.04 -18.24
N PHE A 321 -22.76 8.68 -17.04
CA PHE A 321 -23.31 9.21 -15.79
C PHE A 321 -23.20 10.74 -15.70
N PHE A 322 -22.04 11.30 -16.04
CA PHE A 322 -21.85 12.76 -16.05
C PHE A 322 -22.73 13.44 -17.11
N ALA A 323 -22.81 12.88 -18.32
CA ALA A 323 -23.68 13.42 -19.36
C ALA A 323 -25.15 13.42 -18.93
N SER A 324 -25.66 12.32 -18.37
CA SER A 324 -27.04 12.23 -17.88
C SER A 324 -27.30 13.14 -16.67
N SER A 325 -26.34 13.31 -15.78
CA SER A 325 -26.46 14.25 -14.65
C SER A 325 -26.45 15.71 -15.11
N PHE A 326 -25.64 16.04 -16.11
CA PHE A 326 -25.60 17.37 -16.71
C PHE A 326 -26.92 17.69 -17.44
N CYS A 327 -27.46 16.76 -18.25
CA CYS A 327 -28.74 16.91 -18.89
C CYS A 327 -29.89 17.12 -17.89
N ARG A 328 -29.92 16.34 -16.78
CA ARG A 328 -30.93 16.53 -15.71
C ARG A 328 -30.81 17.91 -15.05
N LYS A 329 -29.59 18.41 -14.78
CA LYS A 329 -29.43 19.76 -14.25
C LYS A 329 -29.92 20.84 -15.21
N LEU A 330 -29.67 20.72 -16.52
CA LEU A 330 -30.19 21.63 -17.53
C LEU A 330 -31.71 21.58 -17.60
N GLN A 331 -32.32 20.39 -17.59
CA GLN A 331 -33.78 20.25 -17.55
C GLN A 331 -34.40 20.91 -16.33
N ASN A 332 -33.81 20.76 -15.14
CA ASN A 332 -34.29 21.41 -13.92
C ASN A 332 -34.16 22.94 -13.97
N ILE A 333 -33.10 23.46 -14.61
CA ILE A 333 -32.96 24.91 -14.84
C ILE A 333 -34.03 25.42 -15.80
N PHE A 334 -34.32 24.70 -16.91
CA PHE A 334 -35.36 25.06 -17.85
C PHE A 334 -36.75 25.00 -17.24
N VAL A 335 -37.08 23.97 -16.47
CA VAL A 335 -38.36 23.84 -15.75
C VAL A 335 -38.51 24.94 -14.70
N GLY A 336 -37.43 25.30 -13.99
CA GLY A 336 -37.41 26.43 -13.04
C GLY A 336 -37.65 27.76 -13.71
N CYS A 337 -37.09 28.00 -14.90
CA CYS A 337 -37.35 29.23 -15.68
C CYS A 337 -38.76 29.32 -16.22
N CYS A 338 -39.41 28.20 -16.60
CA CYS A 338 -40.79 28.21 -17.06
C CYS A 338 -41.82 28.51 -15.96
N ASN A 339 -41.49 28.20 -14.69
CA ASN A 339 -42.38 28.52 -13.56
C ASN A 339 -42.30 29.98 -13.08
N TYR A 340 -41.43 30.80 -13.65
CA TYR A 340 -41.31 32.24 -13.35
C TYR A 340 -41.96 33.12 -14.45
N ILE A 341 -42.55 32.52 -15.51
CA ILE A 341 -43.16 33.24 -16.64
C ILE A 341 -44.68 33.01 -16.71
N LEU A 342 -45.27 32.31 -15.77
CA LEU A 342 -46.72 32.24 -15.53
C LEU A 342 -47.02 32.83 -14.15
#